data_bb13ad7b24c4516c5ebd57fffedb6c1d
#
_entry.id   bb13ad7b24c4516c5ebd57fffedb6c1d
#
_cell.length_a   1.000
_cell.length_b   1.000
_cell.length_c   1.000
_cell.angle_alpha   90.00
_cell.angle_beta   90.00
_cell.angle_gamma   90.00
#
_symmetry.space_group_name_H-M   'P 1'
#
loop_
_entity.id
_entity.type
_entity.pdbx_description
1 polymer ?
#
loop_
_entity_poly.entity_id
_entity_poly.type
_entity_poly.pdbx_seq_one_letter_code
_entity_poly.pdbx_strand_id
1 'polypeptide(L)'
;MITTEYSVAGPAHISIAIVADLHEFEPKPVLSRLASINPDVIAVPGDLFENHEFGENLDKEDDSLVSRMLCRVIHIVNRLGGLRWRQKHNVKKENAYRFLIEAGKIAPVVMSLGNHELYLTEEDEAALKAANVVLLHNSSVEIKNILFGGIPSKQLTGRIDTDFLAGFGKMAGCKVLLCHHPEYYPKLRQYPIDLILSGHCHGGQIRVRNRGVFAPGQGLFPKYHHGVYDGRLVVSSGCANTASIPRFGNEPEVVILRLGDI
;
A
#
# COMPACT_ATOMS: atom_id res chain seq x y z
N MET A 1 11.98 8.26 8.64
CA MET A 1 11.48 6.92 8.23
C MET A 1 11.98 5.88 9.20
N ILE A 2 11.09 5.09 9.75
CA ILE A 2 11.38 3.98 10.66
C ILE A 2 11.21 2.61 9.98
N THR A 3 11.68 1.57 10.64
CA THR A 3 11.35 0.19 10.29
C THR A 3 10.46 -0.35 11.41
N THR A 4 9.29 -0.85 11.04
CA THR A 4 8.35 -1.49 11.98
C THR A 4 8.33 -2.98 11.70
N GLU A 5 8.48 -3.81 12.73
CA GLU A 5 8.50 -5.26 12.59
C GLU A 5 7.29 -5.88 13.27
N TYR A 6 6.63 -6.78 12.54
CA TYR A 6 5.55 -7.62 13.05
C TYR A 6 5.87 -9.08 12.82
N SER A 7 5.47 -9.94 13.77
CA SER A 7 5.49 -11.38 13.62
C SER A 7 4.06 -11.90 13.58
N VAL A 8 3.78 -12.79 12.64
CA VAL A 8 2.48 -13.45 12.49
C VAL A 8 2.72 -14.94 12.33
N ALA A 9 1.93 -15.76 13.03
CA ALA A 9 1.99 -17.21 12.91
C ALA A 9 1.68 -17.63 11.46
N GLY A 10 2.46 -18.56 10.94
CA GLY A 10 2.26 -19.07 9.58
C GLY A 10 3.14 -20.28 9.28
N PRO A 11 2.80 -21.03 8.22
CA PRO A 11 3.48 -22.30 7.90
C PRO A 11 4.84 -22.11 7.22
N ALA A 12 5.28 -20.88 6.99
CA ALA A 12 6.52 -20.61 6.28
C ALA A 12 7.39 -19.62 7.07
N HIS A 13 8.70 -19.91 7.13
CA HIS A 13 9.69 -18.99 7.70
C HIS A 13 10.17 -18.04 6.63
N ILE A 14 9.51 -16.89 6.50
CA ILE A 14 9.78 -15.89 5.46
C ILE A 14 9.64 -14.47 6.00
N SER A 15 10.47 -13.57 5.50
CA SER A 15 10.40 -12.13 5.75
C SER A 15 9.85 -11.39 4.53
N ILE A 16 8.76 -10.65 4.72
CA ILE A 16 8.12 -9.84 3.68
C ILE A 16 8.30 -8.36 4.05
N ALA A 17 8.96 -7.59 3.19
CA ALA A 17 9.00 -6.13 3.34
C ALA A 17 7.79 -5.52 2.64
N ILE A 18 6.99 -4.74 3.37
CA ILE A 18 5.83 -4.03 2.83
C ILE A 18 6.24 -2.58 2.59
N VAL A 19 6.17 -2.16 1.34
CA VAL A 19 6.44 -0.79 0.86
C VAL A 19 5.17 -0.25 0.23
N ALA A 20 4.38 0.50 0.98
CA ALA A 20 3.14 1.13 0.52
C ALA A 20 3.32 2.64 0.40
N ASP A 21 2.51 3.27 -0.44
CA ASP A 21 2.34 4.72 -0.50
C ASP A 21 3.68 5.46 -0.69
N LEU A 22 4.48 5.06 -1.69
CA LEU A 22 5.74 5.74 -2.02
C LEU A 22 5.50 7.00 -2.86
N HIS A 23 4.45 7.02 -3.72
CA HIS A 23 3.98 8.20 -4.43
C HIS A 23 5.08 8.97 -5.17
N GLU A 24 5.98 8.26 -5.86
CA GLU A 24 7.08 8.87 -6.61
C GLU A 24 8.07 9.70 -5.78
N PHE A 25 8.08 9.53 -4.45
CA PHE A 25 9.08 10.15 -3.60
C PHE A 25 10.47 9.55 -3.79
N GLU A 26 11.49 10.27 -3.28
CA GLU A 26 12.88 9.82 -3.28
C GLU A 26 13.02 8.44 -2.61
N PRO A 27 13.37 7.38 -3.35
CA PRO A 27 13.34 6.01 -2.83
C PRO A 27 14.56 5.63 -1.99
N LYS A 28 15.62 6.45 -1.97
CA LYS A 28 16.86 6.13 -1.27
C LYS A 28 16.67 5.73 0.20
N PRO A 29 15.82 6.41 1.00
CA PRO A 29 15.59 5.99 2.40
C PRO A 29 14.96 4.60 2.50
N VAL A 30 14.02 4.26 1.61
CA VAL A 30 13.37 2.94 1.54
C VAL A 30 14.38 1.88 1.10
N LEU A 31 15.09 2.11 0.01
CA LEU A 31 16.08 1.20 -0.55
C LEU A 31 17.20 0.89 0.46
N SER A 32 17.67 1.90 1.20
CA SER A 32 18.67 1.68 2.25
C SER A 32 18.16 0.77 3.37
N ARG A 33 16.87 0.87 3.72
CA ARG A 33 16.24 -0.04 4.69
C ARG A 33 16.13 -1.45 4.14
N LEU A 34 15.61 -1.59 2.93
CA LEU A 34 15.48 -2.90 2.26
C LEU A 34 16.82 -3.61 2.16
N ALA A 35 17.87 -2.91 1.75
CA ALA A 35 19.22 -3.47 1.66
C ALA A 35 19.77 -3.94 3.02
N SER A 36 19.47 -3.22 4.11
CA SER A 36 19.93 -3.62 5.45
C SER A 36 19.13 -4.80 6.02
N ILE A 37 17.87 -4.94 5.64
CA ILE A 37 16.96 -5.99 6.11
C ILE A 37 17.16 -7.28 5.30
N ASN A 38 17.42 -7.15 3.99
CA ASN A 38 17.52 -8.24 3.03
C ASN A 38 16.30 -9.19 3.09
N PRO A 39 15.08 -8.70 2.79
CA PRO A 39 13.86 -9.48 2.92
C PRO A 39 13.81 -10.59 1.85
N ASP A 40 12.99 -11.61 2.10
CA ASP A 40 12.74 -12.68 1.14
C ASP A 40 11.86 -12.25 -0.04
N VAL A 41 10.91 -11.34 0.22
CA VAL A 41 10.00 -10.77 -0.78
C VAL A 41 9.71 -9.31 -0.42
N ILE A 42 9.57 -8.47 -1.44
CA ILE A 42 9.10 -7.08 -1.30
C ILE A 42 7.67 -7.03 -1.85
N ALA A 43 6.72 -6.65 -1.01
CA ALA A 43 5.31 -6.47 -1.36
C ALA A 43 4.97 -4.98 -1.43
N VAL A 44 4.43 -4.56 -2.57
CA VAL A 44 3.96 -3.18 -2.83
C VAL A 44 2.45 -3.21 -2.99
N PRO A 45 1.67 -2.97 -1.93
CA PRO A 45 0.20 -3.08 -1.99
C PRO A 45 -0.48 -1.91 -2.70
N GLY A 46 0.26 -0.98 -3.30
CA GLY A 46 -0.25 0.12 -4.12
C GLY A 46 0.33 1.47 -3.78
N ASP A 47 -0.09 2.48 -4.56
CA ASP A 47 0.28 3.89 -4.48
C ASP A 47 1.81 4.11 -4.60
N LEU A 48 2.41 3.44 -5.58
CA LEU A 48 3.78 3.69 -6.01
C LEU A 48 3.83 4.86 -7.01
N PHE A 49 2.91 4.87 -7.99
CA PHE A 49 2.78 5.87 -9.04
C PHE A 49 1.68 6.90 -8.74
N GLU A 50 1.73 8.04 -9.41
CA GLU A 50 0.76 9.13 -9.37
C GLU A 50 0.09 9.30 -10.74
N ASN A 51 -0.67 8.29 -11.17
CA ASN A 51 -1.34 8.24 -12.47
C ASN A 51 -2.83 8.59 -12.35
N HIS A 52 -3.11 9.83 -11.96
CA HIS A 52 -4.47 10.37 -11.86
C HIS A 52 -4.46 11.85 -12.22
N GLU A 53 -5.58 12.38 -12.69
CA GLU A 53 -5.71 13.82 -12.92
C GLU A 53 -5.82 14.56 -11.58
N PHE A 54 -5.12 15.70 -11.48
CA PHE A 54 -5.15 16.56 -10.30
C PHE A 54 -6.57 17.10 -10.10
N GLY A 55 -7.29 16.58 -9.13
CA GLY A 55 -8.66 17.01 -8.84
C GLY A 55 -9.73 15.92 -8.99
N GLU A 56 -9.37 14.73 -9.42
CA GLU A 56 -10.27 13.59 -9.34
C GLU A 56 -10.50 13.20 -7.87
N ASN A 57 -11.76 12.97 -7.54
CA ASN A 57 -12.19 12.67 -6.17
C ASN A 57 -11.91 11.18 -5.91
N LEU A 58 -10.70 10.86 -5.47
CA LEU A 58 -10.22 9.50 -5.26
C LEU A 58 -10.90 8.79 -4.07
N ASP A 59 -11.62 9.56 -3.22
CA ASP A 59 -12.18 9.07 -1.94
C ASP A 59 -13.70 9.26 -1.85
N LYS A 60 -14.45 8.74 -2.83
CA LYS A 60 -15.92 8.90 -2.87
C LYS A 60 -16.70 8.06 -1.86
N GLU A 61 -16.04 7.27 -1.00
CA GLU A 61 -16.72 6.24 -0.20
C GLU A 61 -17.16 6.67 1.21
N ASP A 62 -16.80 7.87 1.65
CA ASP A 62 -17.18 8.32 2.97
C ASP A 62 -18.51 9.09 2.92
N ASP A 63 -19.59 8.46 3.42
CA ASP A 63 -20.95 9.02 3.43
C ASP A 63 -21.16 10.11 4.50
N SER A 64 -20.18 10.35 5.37
CA SER A 64 -20.28 11.37 6.42
C SER A 64 -20.08 12.77 5.85
N LEU A 65 -21.02 13.68 6.16
CA LEU A 65 -20.95 15.10 5.76
C LEU A 65 -19.65 15.77 6.24
N VAL A 66 -19.21 15.45 7.45
CA VAL A 66 -17.98 15.99 8.05
C VAL A 66 -16.75 15.50 7.32
N SER A 67 -16.67 14.21 7.01
CA SER A 67 -15.58 13.64 6.22
C SER A 67 -15.53 14.26 4.83
N ARG A 68 -16.68 14.39 4.14
CA ARG A 68 -16.72 15.04 2.84
C ARG A 68 -16.29 16.52 2.86
N MET A 69 -16.65 17.25 3.92
CA MET A 69 -16.17 18.63 4.10
C MET A 69 -14.65 18.67 4.36
N LEU A 70 -14.15 17.79 5.23
CA LEU A 70 -12.73 17.72 5.55
C LEU A 70 -11.89 17.29 4.33
N CYS A 71 -12.33 16.28 3.57
CA CYS A 71 -11.73 15.88 2.31
C CYS A 71 -11.69 17.04 1.31
N ARG A 72 -12.78 17.81 1.18
CA ARG A 72 -12.81 19.00 0.31
C ARG A 72 -11.81 20.07 0.75
N VAL A 73 -11.69 20.34 2.04
CA VAL A 73 -10.74 21.32 2.58
C VAL A 73 -9.30 20.84 2.32
N ILE A 74 -8.99 19.58 2.62
CA ILE A 74 -7.67 18.98 2.35
C ILE A 74 -7.37 19.04 0.86
N HIS A 75 -8.34 18.71 0.01
CA HIS A 75 -8.18 18.77 -1.44
C HIS A 75 -7.91 20.19 -1.95
N ILE A 76 -8.64 21.21 -1.46
CA ILE A 76 -8.41 22.61 -1.81
C ILE A 76 -6.99 23.05 -1.37
N VAL A 77 -6.58 22.71 -0.15
CA VAL A 77 -5.26 23.03 0.38
C VAL A 77 -4.16 22.35 -0.45
N ASN A 78 -4.34 21.08 -0.78
CA ASN A 78 -3.40 20.34 -1.63
C ASN A 78 -3.33 20.90 -3.04
N ARG A 79 -4.47 21.28 -3.64
CA ARG A 79 -4.52 21.89 -4.98
C ARG A 79 -3.80 23.25 -5.04
N LEU A 80 -3.95 24.08 -4.00
CA LEU A 80 -3.32 25.41 -3.96
C LEU A 80 -1.81 25.37 -3.69
N GLY A 81 -1.34 24.35 -2.97
CA GLY A 81 0.07 24.18 -2.60
C GLY A 81 0.81 23.04 -3.30
N GLY A 82 0.08 22.14 -3.97
CA GLY A 82 0.57 20.83 -4.39
C GLY A 82 1.77 20.84 -5.32
N LEU A 83 1.74 21.66 -6.39
CA LEU A 83 2.85 21.72 -7.34
C LEU A 83 4.17 22.19 -6.69
N ARG A 84 4.11 23.26 -5.88
CA ARG A 84 5.28 23.76 -5.16
C ARG A 84 5.78 22.77 -4.12
N TRP A 85 4.87 22.06 -3.46
CA TRP A 85 5.19 21.06 -2.48
C TRP A 85 5.86 19.84 -3.11
N ARG A 86 5.32 19.31 -4.23
CA ARG A 86 5.93 18.19 -4.99
C ARG A 86 7.35 18.52 -5.46
N GLN A 87 7.56 19.72 -6.01
CA GLN A 87 8.88 20.19 -6.42
C GLN A 87 9.86 20.26 -5.24
N LYS A 88 9.42 20.82 -4.09
CA LYS A 88 10.24 20.90 -2.88
C LYS A 88 10.68 19.54 -2.36
N HIS A 89 9.85 18.50 -2.51
CA HIS A 89 10.13 17.15 -2.02
C HIS A 89 10.68 16.21 -3.08
N ASN A 90 11.07 16.73 -4.26
CA ASN A 90 11.64 15.95 -5.36
C ASN A 90 10.75 14.76 -5.78
N VAL A 91 9.43 14.98 -5.84
CA VAL A 91 8.45 13.96 -6.25
C VAL A 91 8.41 13.91 -7.77
N LYS A 92 8.78 12.78 -8.35
CA LYS A 92 8.83 12.57 -9.80
C LYS A 92 8.82 11.09 -10.16
N LYS A 93 8.28 10.78 -11.30
CA LYS A 93 8.05 9.41 -11.81
C LYS A 93 9.33 8.55 -11.88
N GLU A 94 10.44 9.15 -12.25
CA GLU A 94 11.74 8.47 -12.30
C GLU A 94 12.17 7.88 -10.94
N ASN A 95 11.65 8.43 -9.84
CA ASN A 95 11.91 7.87 -8.50
C ASN A 95 11.21 6.50 -8.32
N ALA A 96 9.98 6.35 -8.83
CA ALA A 96 9.28 5.08 -8.82
C ALA A 96 10.00 4.04 -9.68
N TYR A 97 10.43 4.42 -10.88
CA TYR A 97 11.21 3.52 -11.75
C TYR A 97 12.52 3.08 -11.11
N ARG A 98 13.25 4.01 -10.50
CA ARG A 98 14.48 3.70 -9.77
C ARG A 98 14.20 2.78 -8.58
N PHE A 99 13.11 3.02 -7.84
CA PHE A 99 12.71 2.12 -6.77
C PHE A 99 12.51 0.69 -7.28
N LEU A 100 11.74 0.49 -8.33
CA LEU A 100 11.46 -0.84 -8.87
C LEU A 100 12.73 -1.57 -9.28
N ILE A 101 13.62 -0.90 -10.03
CA ILE A 101 14.87 -1.48 -10.52
C ILE A 101 15.80 -1.87 -9.35
N GLU A 102 15.98 -0.98 -8.38
CA GLU A 102 16.89 -1.25 -7.26
C GLU A 102 16.28 -2.25 -6.24
N ALA A 103 14.97 -2.20 -6.00
CA ALA A 103 14.29 -3.17 -5.15
C ALA A 103 14.33 -4.57 -5.74
N GLY A 104 14.14 -4.70 -7.06
CA GLY A 104 14.23 -5.97 -7.78
C GLY A 104 15.62 -6.65 -7.72
N LYS A 105 16.68 -5.87 -7.44
CA LYS A 105 18.03 -6.41 -7.20
C LYS A 105 18.18 -6.99 -5.78
N ILE A 106 17.34 -6.56 -4.84
CA ILE A 106 17.39 -7.00 -3.43
C ILE A 106 16.58 -8.28 -3.25
N ALA A 107 15.32 -8.29 -3.71
CA ALA A 107 14.43 -9.44 -3.59
C ALA A 107 13.34 -9.43 -4.68
N PRO A 108 12.66 -10.54 -4.95
CA PRO A 108 11.46 -10.55 -5.78
C PRO A 108 10.43 -9.53 -5.33
N VAL A 109 9.88 -8.77 -6.27
CA VAL A 109 8.87 -7.73 -6.01
C VAL A 109 7.51 -8.16 -6.54
N VAL A 110 6.49 -8.13 -5.68
CA VAL A 110 5.08 -8.30 -6.05
C VAL A 110 4.35 -6.97 -5.80
N MET A 111 3.50 -6.56 -6.72
CA MET A 111 2.80 -5.28 -6.64
C MET A 111 1.33 -5.42 -7.00
N SER A 112 0.44 -4.77 -6.27
CA SER A 112 -0.94 -4.48 -6.67
C SER A 112 -1.14 -2.97 -6.87
N LEU A 113 -2.26 -2.58 -7.50
CA LEU A 113 -2.55 -1.19 -7.81
C LEU A 113 -3.42 -0.55 -6.72
N GLY A 114 -3.02 0.63 -6.26
CA GLY A 114 -3.79 1.47 -5.35
C GLY A 114 -4.74 2.42 -6.08
N ASN A 115 -5.23 3.42 -5.37
CA ASN A 115 -6.16 4.39 -5.95
C ASN A 115 -5.46 5.55 -6.69
N HIS A 116 -4.17 5.68 -6.56
CA HIS A 116 -3.38 6.63 -7.34
C HIS A 116 -2.91 6.06 -8.69
N GLU A 117 -3.05 4.76 -8.91
CA GLU A 117 -2.78 4.10 -10.19
C GLU A 117 -4.08 3.84 -10.98
N LEU A 118 -4.78 4.90 -11.44
CA LEU A 118 -6.01 4.73 -12.24
C LEU A 118 -5.74 4.14 -13.63
N TYR A 119 -4.52 4.25 -14.10
CA TYR A 119 -4.01 3.60 -15.32
C TYR A 119 -2.49 3.41 -15.19
N LEU A 120 -1.92 2.58 -16.04
CA LEU A 120 -0.47 2.48 -16.22
C LEU A 120 -0.12 3.00 -17.62
N THR A 121 0.94 3.79 -17.71
CA THR A 121 1.49 4.22 -19.00
C THR A 121 2.36 3.11 -19.60
N GLU A 122 2.68 3.21 -20.89
CA GLU A 122 3.59 2.26 -21.53
C GLU A 122 4.99 2.27 -20.85
N GLU A 123 5.44 3.42 -20.37
CA GLU A 123 6.69 3.55 -19.62
C GLU A 123 6.62 2.86 -18.25
N ASP A 124 5.45 2.93 -17.56
CA ASP A 124 5.25 2.24 -16.29
C ASP A 124 5.31 0.72 -16.49
N GLU A 125 4.61 0.21 -17.49
CA GLU A 125 4.63 -1.21 -17.83
C GLU A 125 6.03 -1.68 -18.23
N ALA A 126 6.74 -0.88 -19.02
CA ALA A 126 8.13 -1.17 -19.39
C ALA A 126 9.05 -1.21 -18.18
N ALA A 127 8.90 -0.28 -17.22
CA ALA A 127 9.68 -0.24 -15.98
C ALA A 127 9.38 -1.45 -15.09
N LEU A 128 8.11 -1.82 -14.90
CA LEU A 128 7.71 -3.02 -14.16
C LEU A 128 8.34 -4.28 -14.76
N LYS A 129 8.27 -4.43 -16.09
CA LYS A 129 8.86 -5.56 -16.81
C LYS A 129 10.39 -5.59 -16.71
N ALA A 130 11.06 -4.45 -16.88
CA ALA A 130 12.51 -4.35 -16.79
C ALA A 130 13.04 -4.69 -15.39
N ALA A 131 12.26 -4.39 -14.35
CA ALA A 131 12.57 -4.72 -12.96
C ALA A 131 12.11 -6.12 -12.52
N ASN A 132 11.54 -6.94 -13.42
CA ASN A 132 10.94 -8.23 -13.11
C ASN A 132 9.89 -8.18 -11.98
N VAL A 133 9.14 -7.10 -11.89
CA VAL A 133 8.06 -6.97 -10.91
C VAL A 133 6.86 -7.80 -11.35
N VAL A 134 6.32 -8.58 -10.45
CA VAL A 134 5.06 -9.32 -10.69
C VAL A 134 3.89 -8.42 -10.32
N LEU A 135 3.22 -7.86 -11.34
CA LEU A 135 2.01 -7.10 -11.16
C LEU A 135 0.82 -8.04 -10.95
N LEU A 136 0.16 -7.89 -9.79
CA LEU A 136 -0.98 -8.69 -9.39
C LEU A 136 -2.28 -7.90 -9.58
N HIS A 137 -2.97 -8.18 -10.69
CA HIS A 137 -4.25 -7.56 -11.05
C HIS A 137 -5.31 -8.66 -11.18
N ASN A 138 -6.03 -8.97 -10.10
CA ASN A 138 -6.91 -10.14 -9.99
C ASN A 138 -6.18 -11.42 -10.44
N SER A 139 -4.96 -11.57 -9.97
CA SER A 139 -4.07 -12.66 -10.33
C SER A 139 -3.22 -13.07 -9.14
N SER A 140 -2.53 -14.19 -9.25
CA SER A 140 -1.66 -14.71 -8.20
C SER A 140 -0.39 -15.31 -8.76
N VAL A 141 0.65 -15.34 -7.91
CA VAL A 141 1.94 -15.97 -8.16
C VAL A 141 2.41 -16.71 -6.92
N GLU A 142 3.12 -17.79 -7.09
CA GLU A 142 3.79 -18.50 -6.00
C GLU A 142 5.26 -18.09 -5.93
N ILE A 143 5.70 -17.62 -4.77
CA ILE A 143 7.10 -17.28 -4.47
C ILE A 143 7.44 -17.90 -3.11
N LYS A 144 8.51 -18.70 -3.05
CA LYS A 144 8.98 -19.35 -1.81
C LYS A 144 7.87 -20.10 -1.05
N ASN A 145 7.04 -20.86 -1.77
CA ASN A 145 5.91 -21.65 -1.25
C ASN A 145 4.80 -20.79 -0.60
N ILE A 146 4.74 -19.51 -0.93
CA ILE A 146 3.64 -18.62 -0.55
C ILE A 146 2.92 -18.14 -1.82
N LEU A 147 1.60 -18.22 -1.80
CA LEU A 147 0.74 -17.70 -2.84
C LEU A 147 0.47 -16.21 -2.56
N PHE A 148 1.05 -15.34 -3.39
CA PHE A 148 0.74 -13.92 -3.40
C PHE A 148 -0.38 -13.66 -4.40
N GLY A 149 -1.51 -13.12 -3.93
CA GLY A 149 -2.59 -12.61 -4.76
C GLY A 149 -2.66 -11.10 -4.68
N GLY A 150 -3.28 -10.45 -5.66
CA GLY A 150 -3.50 -9.02 -5.62
C GLY A 150 -4.81 -8.62 -6.27
N ILE A 151 -5.51 -7.70 -5.62
CA ILE A 151 -6.68 -7.02 -6.16
C ILE A 151 -6.37 -5.53 -6.30
N PRO A 152 -6.66 -4.93 -7.46
CA PRO A 152 -6.50 -3.49 -7.65
C PRO A 152 -7.56 -2.73 -6.87
N SER A 153 -7.34 -1.43 -6.70
CA SER A 153 -8.36 -0.54 -6.16
C SER A 153 -9.65 -0.65 -6.97
N LYS A 154 -10.80 -0.69 -6.29
CA LYS A 154 -12.10 -0.69 -6.97
C LYS A 154 -12.36 0.61 -7.75
N GLN A 155 -11.65 1.70 -7.47
CA GLN A 155 -11.73 2.93 -8.24
C GLN A 155 -11.22 2.73 -9.67
N LEU A 156 -10.24 1.84 -9.86
CA LEU A 156 -9.77 1.42 -11.17
C LEU A 156 -10.76 0.48 -11.88
N THR A 157 -11.35 -0.48 -11.16
CA THR A 157 -12.14 -1.57 -11.74
C THR A 157 -13.65 -1.43 -11.53
N GLY A 158 -14.10 -0.44 -10.76
CA GLY A 158 -15.51 -0.22 -10.39
C GLY A 158 -16.03 -1.19 -9.32
N ARG A 159 -15.36 -2.33 -9.07
CA ARG A 159 -15.77 -3.35 -8.08
C ARG A 159 -14.61 -4.20 -7.61
N ILE A 160 -14.79 -4.85 -6.47
CA ILE A 160 -13.89 -5.94 -6.03
C ILE A 160 -14.26 -7.21 -6.79
N ASP A 161 -13.27 -7.89 -7.36
CA ASP A 161 -13.47 -9.17 -8.06
C ASP A 161 -13.64 -10.31 -7.05
N THR A 162 -14.90 -10.65 -6.79
CA THR A 162 -15.28 -11.71 -5.84
C THR A 162 -14.99 -13.10 -6.38
N ASP A 163 -14.98 -13.30 -7.71
CA ASP A 163 -14.72 -14.59 -8.35
C ASP A 163 -13.23 -14.93 -8.22
N PHE A 164 -12.36 -13.96 -8.45
CA PHE A 164 -10.94 -14.11 -8.17
C PHE A 164 -10.71 -14.47 -6.70
N LEU A 165 -11.29 -13.73 -5.76
CA LEU A 165 -11.12 -13.98 -4.32
C LEU A 165 -11.60 -15.37 -3.91
N ALA A 166 -12.74 -15.81 -4.45
CA ALA A 166 -13.27 -17.15 -4.18
C ALA A 166 -12.37 -18.25 -4.76
N GLY A 167 -11.83 -18.05 -5.96
CA GLY A 167 -10.84 -18.94 -6.57
C GLY A 167 -9.54 -18.99 -5.80
N PHE A 168 -8.96 -17.84 -5.52
CA PHE A 168 -7.71 -17.69 -4.76
C PHE A 168 -7.80 -18.34 -3.37
N GLY A 169 -8.91 -18.10 -2.66
CA GLY A 169 -9.15 -18.71 -1.36
C GLY A 169 -9.17 -20.24 -1.36
N LYS A 170 -9.58 -20.88 -2.48
CA LYS A 170 -9.60 -22.35 -2.62
C LYS A 170 -8.25 -22.97 -2.97
N MET A 171 -7.27 -22.17 -3.37
CA MET A 171 -5.92 -22.67 -3.67
C MET A 171 -5.27 -23.23 -2.40
N ALA A 172 -4.50 -24.29 -2.56
CA ALA A 172 -3.72 -24.87 -1.46
C ALA A 172 -2.52 -23.98 -1.12
N GLY A 173 -2.08 -24.01 0.14
CA GLY A 173 -0.90 -23.28 0.62
C GLY A 173 -1.24 -22.00 1.36
N CYS A 174 -0.21 -21.33 1.87
CA CYS A 174 -0.31 -20.06 2.58
C CYS A 174 -0.58 -18.94 1.58
N LYS A 175 -1.61 -18.14 1.83
CA LYS A 175 -2.12 -17.10 0.94
C LYS A 175 -1.95 -15.72 1.52
N VAL A 176 -1.21 -14.87 0.82
CA VAL A 176 -1.00 -13.46 1.13
C VAL A 176 -1.64 -12.61 0.04
N LEU A 177 -2.63 -11.79 0.39
CA LEU A 177 -3.33 -10.91 -0.54
C LEU A 177 -2.83 -9.48 -0.41
N LEU A 178 -2.41 -8.87 -1.50
CA LEU A 178 -2.17 -7.43 -1.58
C LEU A 178 -3.50 -6.74 -1.91
N CYS A 179 -3.94 -5.86 -1.02
CA CYS A 179 -5.13 -5.04 -1.19
C CYS A 179 -4.86 -3.66 -0.60
N HIS A 180 -4.77 -2.65 -1.44
CA HIS A 180 -4.39 -1.30 -1.00
C HIS A 180 -5.28 -0.76 0.12
N HIS A 181 -6.60 -0.98 0.02
CA HIS A 181 -7.64 -0.44 0.89
C HIS A 181 -7.93 -1.33 2.11
N PRO A 182 -7.49 -0.98 3.33
CA PRO A 182 -7.74 -1.78 4.53
C PRO A 182 -9.21 -1.79 4.97
N GLU A 183 -10.00 -0.79 4.57
CA GLU A 183 -11.45 -0.72 4.84
C GLU A 183 -12.24 -1.83 4.14
N TYR A 184 -11.66 -2.51 3.15
CA TYR A 184 -12.30 -3.68 2.54
C TYR A 184 -12.18 -4.95 3.41
N TYR A 185 -11.37 -4.93 4.46
CA TYR A 185 -11.14 -6.09 5.33
C TYR A 185 -12.41 -6.78 5.84
N PRO A 186 -13.49 -6.08 6.25
CA PRO A 186 -14.73 -6.75 6.66
C PRO A 186 -15.34 -7.65 5.58
N LYS A 187 -15.13 -7.34 4.31
CA LYS A 187 -15.54 -8.16 3.16
C LYS A 187 -14.51 -9.23 2.82
N LEU A 188 -13.24 -8.91 2.93
CA LEU A 188 -12.15 -9.85 2.57
C LEU A 188 -11.98 -10.97 3.59
N ARG A 189 -12.24 -10.71 4.87
CA ARG A 189 -12.08 -11.69 5.97
C ARG A 189 -12.97 -12.94 5.84
N GLN A 190 -14.00 -12.91 5.00
CA GLN A 190 -14.87 -14.06 4.73
C GLN A 190 -14.21 -15.11 3.81
N TYR A 191 -13.16 -14.73 3.08
CA TYR A 191 -12.40 -15.65 2.24
C TYR A 191 -11.28 -16.32 3.04
N PRO A 192 -10.94 -17.60 2.74
CA PRO A 192 -9.86 -18.32 3.41
C PRO A 192 -8.48 -17.85 2.90
N ILE A 193 -8.12 -16.62 3.26
CA ILE A 193 -6.86 -15.94 2.95
C ILE A 193 -6.14 -15.74 4.29
N ASP A 194 -4.87 -16.12 4.39
CA ASP A 194 -4.14 -16.11 5.65
C ASP A 194 -3.73 -14.71 6.07
N LEU A 195 -3.24 -13.89 5.12
CA LEU A 195 -2.79 -12.53 5.37
C LEU A 195 -3.29 -11.57 4.29
N ILE A 196 -3.52 -10.31 4.68
CA ILE A 196 -3.85 -9.20 3.79
C ILE A 196 -2.90 -8.06 4.10
N LEU A 197 -2.23 -7.52 3.08
CA LEU A 197 -1.27 -6.43 3.19
C LEU A 197 -1.88 -5.17 2.56
N SER A 198 -1.90 -4.07 3.32
CA SER A 198 -2.55 -2.82 2.91
C SER A 198 -1.71 -1.58 3.21
N GLY A 199 -2.03 -0.48 2.52
CA GLY A 199 -1.53 0.88 2.72
C GLY A 199 -2.66 1.88 2.88
N HIS A 200 -2.70 2.92 2.02
CA HIS A 200 -3.79 3.89 1.82
C HIS A 200 -4.02 4.90 2.95
N CYS A 201 -3.99 4.46 4.18
CA CYS A 201 -4.43 5.26 5.34
C CYS A 201 -3.40 6.24 5.86
N HIS A 202 -2.17 6.24 5.31
CA HIS A 202 -1.06 7.08 5.78
C HIS A 202 -0.94 7.13 7.31
N GLY A 203 -1.23 6.00 7.97
CA GLY A 203 -1.22 5.86 9.43
C GLY A 203 -2.24 6.76 10.16
N GLY A 204 -3.30 7.21 9.47
CA GLY A 204 -4.28 8.14 9.99
C GLY A 204 -3.80 9.58 10.03
N GLN A 205 -2.82 9.96 9.19
CA GLN A 205 -2.17 11.25 8.99
C GLN A 205 -1.64 11.87 10.29
N ILE A 206 -2.49 12.11 11.27
CA ILE A 206 -2.16 12.56 12.62
C ILE A 206 -2.54 11.46 13.60
N ARG A 207 -1.60 11.05 14.46
CA ARG A 207 -1.86 10.09 15.54
C ARG A 207 -1.70 10.71 16.90
N VAL A 208 -2.71 10.51 17.75
CA VAL A 208 -2.68 10.89 19.15
C VAL A 208 -2.88 9.63 19.99
N ARG A 209 -1.91 9.32 20.85
CA ARG A 209 -1.93 8.07 21.67
C ARG A 209 -2.28 6.83 20.83
N ASN A 210 -1.63 6.68 19.70
CA ASN A 210 -1.80 5.55 18.78
C ASN A 210 -3.17 5.46 18.07
N ARG A 211 -3.99 6.53 18.09
CA ARG A 211 -5.25 6.63 17.34
C ARG A 211 -5.07 7.58 16.17
N GLY A 212 -5.39 7.10 14.97
CA GLY A 212 -5.45 7.94 13.77
C GLY A 212 -6.60 8.92 13.87
N VAL A 213 -6.39 10.15 13.38
CA VAL A 213 -7.45 11.19 13.40
C VAL A 213 -8.29 11.12 12.14
N PHE A 214 -7.65 10.88 10.99
CA PHE A 214 -8.32 10.86 9.69
C PHE A 214 -7.60 9.91 8.72
N ALA A 215 -8.37 9.12 7.98
CA ALA A 215 -7.84 8.37 6.83
C ALA A 215 -8.82 8.44 5.65
N PRO A 216 -8.30 8.47 4.41
CA PRO A 216 -9.12 8.29 3.22
C PRO A 216 -9.95 7.01 3.31
N GLY A 217 -11.15 6.99 2.75
CA GLY A 217 -12.04 5.83 2.74
C GLY A 217 -12.66 5.44 4.09
N GLN A 218 -12.15 5.97 5.23
CA GLN A 218 -12.66 5.67 6.57
C GLN A 218 -13.05 6.92 7.38
N GLY A 219 -12.67 8.12 6.92
CA GLY A 219 -13.02 9.37 7.56
C GLY A 219 -12.32 9.62 8.90
N LEU A 220 -13.07 10.19 9.86
CA LEU A 220 -12.58 10.49 11.20
C LEU A 220 -12.46 9.25 12.06
N PHE A 221 -11.37 9.16 12.82
CA PHE A 221 -11.06 8.04 13.72
C PHE A 221 -11.09 6.68 13.04
N PRO A 222 -10.27 6.50 11.98
CA PRO A 222 -10.27 5.28 11.18
C PRO A 222 -9.99 4.04 12.04
N LYS A 223 -10.69 2.96 11.75
CA LYS A 223 -10.51 1.69 12.45
C LYS A 223 -9.20 1.00 12.03
N TYR A 224 -8.91 0.99 10.73
CA TYR A 224 -7.78 0.30 10.15
C TYR A 224 -6.79 1.34 9.61
N HIS A 225 -5.82 1.78 10.39
CA HIS A 225 -4.91 2.84 9.96
C HIS A 225 -3.42 2.49 10.05
N HIS A 226 -3.03 1.54 10.91
CA HIS A 226 -1.68 0.97 10.97
C HIS A 226 -1.66 -0.23 11.92
N GLY A 227 -0.70 -1.14 11.74
CA GLY A 227 -0.53 -2.28 12.64
C GLY A 227 -1.17 -3.57 12.13
N VAL A 228 -1.33 -4.53 13.03
CA VAL A 228 -1.91 -5.84 12.73
C VAL A 228 -3.28 -5.96 13.37
N TYR A 229 -4.26 -6.40 12.59
CA TYR A 229 -5.65 -6.62 13.02
C TYR A 229 -6.03 -8.07 12.83
N ASP A 230 -6.64 -8.66 13.87
CA ASP A 230 -7.12 -10.04 13.90
C ASP A 230 -6.03 -11.08 13.50
N GLY A 231 -4.73 -10.74 13.62
CA GLY A 231 -3.62 -11.56 13.13
C GLY A 231 -3.59 -11.78 11.62
N ARG A 232 -4.41 -11.06 10.82
CA ARG A 232 -4.61 -11.31 9.39
C ARG A 232 -4.46 -10.09 8.50
N LEU A 233 -4.80 -8.89 8.97
CA LEU A 233 -4.63 -7.66 8.20
C LEU A 233 -3.43 -6.89 8.73
N VAL A 234 -2.47 -6.61 7.87
CA VAL A 234 -1.31 -5.75 8.16
C VAL A 234 -1.48 -4.46 7.38
N VAL A 235 -1.54 -3.33 8.09
CA VAL A 235 -1.68 -2.00 7.50
C VAL A 235 -0.41 -1.21 7.73
N SER A 236 0.25 -0.81 6.65
CA SER A 236 1.41 0.09 6.68
C SER A 236 0.94 1.55 6.82
N SER A 237 1.72 2.33 7.56
CA SER A 237 1.55 3.79 7.59
C SER A 237 2.06 4.48 6.31
N GLY A 238 2.63 3.72 5.38
CA GLY A 238 3.16 4.25 4.12
C GLY A 238 4.52 4.92 4.22
N CYS A 239 5.22 4.95 3.10
CA CYS A 239 6.62 5.40 3.00
C CYS A 239 6.76 6.91 2.80
N ALA A 240 5.71 7.60 2.32
CA ALA A 240 5.74 9.03 2.01
C ALA A 240 4.64 9.83 2.70
N ASN A 241 4.76 11.16 2.66
CA ASN A 241 3.70 12.09 3.04
C ASN A 241 3.24 12.84 1.81
N THR A 242 2.10 12.48 1.27
CA THR A 242 1.51 13.09 0.06
C THR A 242 0.67 14.32 0.35
N ALA A 243 0.16 14.44 1.58
CA ALA A 243 -0.62 15.59 1.99
C ALA A 243 0.27 16.80 2.32
N SER A 244 -0.21 18.01 2.03
CA SER A 244 0.42 19.26 2.48
C SER A 244 0.35 19.44 4.00
N ILE A 245 -0.51 18.69 4.67
CA ILE A 245 -0.55 18.59 6.13
C ILE A 245 0.56 17.64 6.57
N PRO A 246 1.47 18.06 7.48
CA PRO A 246 2.52 17.18 7.95
C PRO A 246 1.96 16.03 8.79
N ARG A 247 2.63 14.89 8.74
CA ARG A 247 2.35 13.79 9.68
C ARG A 247 2.76 14.20 11.09
N PHE A 248 1.92 13.89 12.07
CA PHE A 248 2.23 14.12 13.48
C PHE A 248 2.00 12.85 14.30
N GLY A 249 3.00 12.46 15.11
CA GLY A 249 2.97 11.20 15.87
C GLY A 249 2.88 9.95 14.97
N ASN A 250 3.29 10.07 13.72
CA ASN A 250 3.08 9.10 12.65
C ASN A 250 4.21 9.21 11.61
N GLU A 251 5.31 8.53 11.85
CA GLU A 251 6.45 8.54 10.94
C GLU A 251 6.21 7.64 9.72
N PRO A 252 6.73 8.03 8.53
CA PRO A 252 6.81 7.12 7.38
C PRO A 252 7.61 5.86 7.75
N GLU A 253 7.16 4.70 7.26
CA GLU A 253 7.75 3.42 7.61
C GLU A 253 7.90 2.46 6.44
N VAL A 254 8.84 1.53 6.60
CA VAL A 254 8.87 0.24 5.91
C VAL A 254 8.47 -0.81 6.94
N VAL A 255 7.46 -1.61 6.64
CA VAL A 255 7.02 -2.69 7.52
C VAL A 255 7.73 -3.98 7.14
N ILE A 256 8.27 -4.70 8.14
CA ILE A 256 8.80 -6.04 7.99
C ILE A 256 7.86 -7.00 8.69
N LEU A 257 7.31 -7.90 7.91
CA LEU A 257 6.46 -8.97 8.39
C LEU A 257 7.26 -10.27 8.41
N ARG A 258 7.42 -10.85 9.59
CA ARG A 258 7.98 -12.20 9.75
C ARG A 258 6.84 -13.20 9.87
N LEU A 259 6.78 -14.10 8.93
CA LEU A 259 5.84 -15.20 8.91
C LEU A 259 6.58 -16.46 9.38
N GLY A 260 6.06 -17.14 10.42
CA GLY A 260 6.71 -18.33 10.98
C GLY A 260 6.10 -18.74 12.30
N ASP A 261 6.79 -19.64 13.00
CA ASP A 261 6.42 -20.01 14.37
C ASP A 261 6.62 -18.81 15.31
N ILE A 262 5.65 -18.55 16.17
CA ILE A 262 5.70 -17.52 17.22
C ILE A 262 6.04 -18.17 18.54
#